data_ae9a3e63000c27a4a2b7e9791c62c065
#
_entry.id   ae9a3e63000c27a4a2b7e9791c62c065
#
_cell.length_a   1.000
_cell.length_b   1.000
_cell.length_c   1.000
_cell.angle_alpha   90.00
_cell.angle_beta   90.00
_cell.angle_gamma   90.00
#
_symmetry.space_group_name_H-M   'P 1'
#
loop_
_entity.id
_entity.type
_entity.pdbx_description
1 polymer ?
#
loop_
_entity_poly.entity_id
_entity_poly.type
_entity_poly.pdbx_seq_one_letter_code
_entity_poly.pdbx_strand_id
1 'polypeptide(L)'
;MLQRCNIRLSNYVSNVDSKSYKAVVRAFSQGVTAPEELVRLIHGRIINHHGIDVITASLKGVVSLAEIDMISQLRDELDMAEAHKEKCQARMLEICEREFPEELKRLQIIPGIKERAATSLIAEIGTDMNKFETDNHLASWSGLKPRNDESNKKIKSRSITHGNVYLCKTIIECAWAISRTKDCFFSQSGVWSGPAVAGMGQ
;
A
#
# COMPACT_ATOMS: atom_id res chain seq x y z
N MET A 1 0.31 -1.44 20.49
CA MET A 1 0.18 -0.53 21.63
C MET A 1 -1.28 -0.37 22.06
N LEU A 2 -2.18 0.21 21.28
CA LEU A 2 -3.59 0.43 21.68
C LEU A 2 -4.32 -0.82 22.18
N GLN A 3 -4.08 -2.00 21.60
CA GLN A 3 -4.68 -3.26 22.08
C GLN A 3 -4.28 -3.61 23.53
N ARG A 4 -3.08 -3.24 23.97
CA ARG A 4 -2.65 -3.43 25.37
C ARG A 4 -3.45 -2.55 26.32
N CYS A 5 -3.90 -1.38 25.86
CA CYS A 5 -4.80 -0.49 26.59
C CYS A 5 -6.28 -0.91 26.47
N ASN A 6 -6.56 -2.10 25.94
CA ASN A 6 -7.90 -2.60 25.63
C ASN A 6 -8.68 -1.78 24.58
N ILE A 7 -8.00 -0.96 23.79
CA ILE A 7 -8.59 -0.20 22.68
C ILE A 7 -8.57 -1.06 21.42
N ARG A 8 -9.74 -1.38 20.89
CA ARG A 8 -9.92 -2.37 19.81
C ARG A 8 -10.41 -1.75 18.49
N LEU A 9 -10.16 -0.46 18.26
CA LEU A 9 -10.56 0.23 17.04
C LEU A 9 -10.03 -0.46 15.75
N SER A 10 -8.85 -1.13 15.84
CA SER A 10 -8.29 -1.86 14.70
C SER A 10 -9.20 -2.95 14.13
N ASN A 11 -10.15 -3.47 14.91
CA ASN A 11 -11.10 -4.49 14.46
C ASN A 11 -12.19 -3.93 13.55
N TYR A 12 -12.38 -2.62 13.54
CA TYR A 12 -13.45 -1.92 12.83
C TYR A 12 -12.94 -1.04 11.68
N VAL A 13 -11.64 -0.97 11.48
CA VAL A 13 -11.01 -0.26 10.38
C VAL A 13 -10.34 -1.26 9.44
N SER A 14 -10.47 -1.05 8.14
CA SER A 14 -9.87 -1.93 7.14
C SER A 14 -8.33 -1.88 7.13
N ASN A 15 -7.76 -0.78 7.60
CA ASN A 15 -6.32 -0.57 7.68
C ASN A 15 -5.99 0.40 8.81
N VAL A 16 -4.93 0.09 9.55
CA VAL A 16 -4.35 0.97 10.59
C VAL A 16 -3.74 2.26 10.01
N ASP A 17 -3.47 2.27 8.71
CA ASP A 17 -3.05 3.46 7.95
C ASP A 17 -4.20 4.41 7.60
N SER A 18 -5.45 4.03 7.93
CA SER A 18 -6.62 4.86 7.64
C SER A 18 -6.55 6.22 8.36
N LYS A 19 -7.10 7.25 7.71
CA LYS A 19 -7.14 8.61 8.29
C LYS A 19 -7.78 8.64 9.67
N SER A 20 -8.86 7.87 9.87
CA SER A 20 -9.55 7.77 11.16
C SER A 20 -8.66 7.15 12.24
N TYR A 21 -7.96 6.06 11.93
CA TYR A 21 -7.08 5.42 12.89
C TYR A 21 -5.91 6.34 13.27
N LYS A 22 -5.24 6.95 12.28
CA LYS A 22 -4.16 7.94 12.52
C LYS A 22 -4.64 9.14 13.33
N ALA A 23 -5.86 9.64 13.09
CA ALA A 23 -6.43 10.74 13.86
C ALA A 23 -6.66 10.38 15.33
N VAL A 24 -7.19 9.18 15.59
CA VAL A 24 -7.37 8.66 16.95
C VAL A 24 -6.02 8.47 17.67
N VAL A 25 -5.02 7.87 17.01
CA VAL A 25 -3.67 7.73 17.57
C VAL A 25 -3.06 9.10 17.91
N ARG A 26 -3.23 10.09 17.03
CA ARG A 26 -2.77 11.46 17.29
C ARG A 26 -3.48 12.09 18.48
N ALA A 27 -4.78 11.91 18.62
CA ALA A 27 -5.52 12.40 19.78
C ALA A 27 -5.03 11.74 21.09
N PHE A 28 -4.77 10.43 21.09
CA PHE A 28 -4.16 9.75 22.23
C PHE A 28 -2.78 10.33 22.61
N SER A 29 -1.92 10.59 21.62
CA SER A 29 -0.61 11.21 21.90
C SER A 29 -0.70 12.62 22.46
N GLN A 30 -1.85 13.26 22.32
CA GLN A 30 -2.16 14.58 22.90
C GLN A 30 -2.90 14.49 24.25
N GLY A 31 -3.07 13.27 24.78
CA GLY A 31 -3.75 13.03 26.05
C GLY A 31 -5.29 12.98 25.98
N VAL A 32 -5.86 13.02 24.77
CA VAL A 32 -7.31 12.87 24.59
C VAL A 32 -7.66 11.39 24.70
N THR A 33 -8.34 11.00 25.79
CA THR A 33 -8.70 9.60 26.08
C THR A 33 -10.20 9.36 26.16
N ALA A 34 -11.02 10.41 26.15
CA ALA A 34 -12.47 10.32 26.22
C ALA A 34 -13.06 9.69 24.94
N PRO A 35 -13.76 8.53 25.03
CA PRO A 35 -14.29 7.84 23.87
C PRO A 35 -15.27 8.68 23.05
N GLU A 36 -16.01 9.58 23.69
CA GLU A 36 -16.99 10.49 23.09
C GLU A 36 -16.33 11.57 22.20
N GLU A 37 -15.11 11.95 22.52
CA GLU A 37 -14.31 12.85 21.69
C GLU A 37 -13.63 12.10 20.55
N LEU A 38 -13.07 10.94 20.84
CA LEU A 38 -12.37 10.10 19.87
C LEU A 38 -13.28 9.60 18.77
N VAL A 39 -14.54 9.26 19.06
CA VAL A 39 -15.50 8.78 18.05
C VAL A 39 -15.79 9.83 16.98
N ARG A 40 -15.68 11.12 17.31
CA ARG A 40 -15.87 12.24 16.35
C ARG A 40 -14.80 12.28 15.27
N LEU A 41 -13.64 11.67 15.51
CA LEU A 41 -12.52 11.59 14.57
C LEU A 41 -12.70 10.46 13.56
N ILE A 42 -13.73 9.62 13.74
CA ILE A 42 -13.96 8.43 12.92
C ILE A 42 -14.87 8.78 11.75
N HIS A 43 -14.49 8.31 10.57
CA HIS A 43 -15.23 8.58 9.34
C HIS A 43 -16.65 7.99 9.42
N GLY A 44 -17.66 8.78 9.03
CA GLY A 44 -19.09 8.41 9.12
C GLY A 44 -19.43 7.07 8.49
N ARG A 45 -18.74 6.62 7.42
CA ARG A 45 -18.98 5.31 6.82
C ARG A 45 -18.71 4.16 7.81
N ILE A 46 -17.68 4.28 8.66
CA ILE A 46 -17.34 3.27 9.68
C ILE A 46 -18.43 3.26 10.75
N ILE A 47 -18.85 4.45 11.20
CA ILE A 47 -19.91 4.60 12.20
C ILE A 47 -21.24 4.03 11.66
N ASN A 48 -21.61 4.36 10.41
CA ASN A 48 -22.85 3.87 9.79
C ASN A 48 -22.84 2.36 9.57
N HIS A 49 -21.66 1.77 9.36
CA HIS A 49 -21.53 0.32 9.13
C HIS A 49 -21.59 -0.49 10.43
N HIS A 50 -20.98 -0.01 11.49
CA HIS A 50 -20.80 -0.76 12.74
C HIS A 50 -21.68 -0.28 13.90
N GLY A 51 -22.23 0.94 13.79
CA GLY A 51 -22.97 1.60 14.87
C GLY A 51 -22.07 2.43 15.80
N ILE A 52 -22.59 3.58 16.24
CA ILE A 52 -21.82 4.53 17.07
C ILE A 52 -21.48 3.93 18.44
N ASP A 53 -22.40 3.17 19.04
CA ASP A 53 -22.21 2.57 20.36
C ASP A 53 -21.09 1.52 20.34
N VAL A 54 -21.03 0.71 19.30
CA VAL A 54 -20.00 -0.32 19.10
C VAL A 54 -18.63 0.33 18.95
N ILE A 55 -18.54 1.37 18.10
CA ILE A 55 -17.29 2.10 17.91
C ILE A 55 -16.86 2.81 19.19
N THR A 56 -17.78 3.48 19.88
CA THR A 56 -17.48 4.13 21.16
C THR A 56 -17.01 3.11 22.20
N ALA A 57 -17.65 1.93 22.28
CA ALA A 57 -17.22 0.86 23.16
C ALA A 57 -15.81 0.33 22.80
N SER A 58 -15.46 0.28 21.51
CA SER A 58 -14.13 -0.14 21.04
C SER A 58 -12.99 0.82 21.42
N LEU A 59 -13.34 2.06 21.74
CA LEU A 59 -12.42 3.11 22.18
C LEU A 59 -12.28 3.19 23.70
N LYS A 60 -13.13 2.46 24.45
CA LYS A 60 -13.05 2.39 25.91
C LYS A 60 -11.84 1.53 26.31
N GLY A 61 -10.88 2.17 26.96
CA GLY A 61 -9.68 1.52 27.47
C GLY A 61 -9.10 2.31 28.60
N VAL A 62 -8.09 1.73 29.26
CA VAL A 62 -7.32 2.40 30.32
C VAL A 62 -5.96 2.76 29.72
N VAL A 63 -5.69 4.05 29.61
CA VAL A 63 -4.43 4.57 29.08
C VAL A 63 -3.73 5.33 30.18
N SER A 64 -2.57 4.86 30.59
CA SER A 64 -1.71 5.54 31.55
C SER A 64 -0.89 6.65 30.90
N LEU A 65 -0.35 7.57 31.68
CA LEU A 65 0.55 8.61 31.18
C LEU A 65 1.77 8.03 30.46
N ALA A 66 2.34 6.96 31.00
CA ALA A 66 3.48 6.27 30.35
C ALA A 66 3.12 5.69 28.97
N GLU A 67 1.89 5.25 28.77
CA GLU A 67 1.40 4.76 27.47
C GLU A 67 1.15 5.92 26.50
N ILE A 68 0.67 7.07 26.98
CA ILE A 68 0.53 8.28 26.18
C ILE A 68 1.91 8.75 25.68
N ASP A 69 2.91 8.80 26.57
CA ASP A 69 4.28 9.17 26.22
C ASP A 69 4.87 8.21 25.18
N MET A 70 4.68 6.91 25.35
CA MET A 70 5.13 5.90 24.40
C MET A 70 4.43 6.04 23.03
N ILE A 71 3.12 6.29 23.01
CA ILE A 71 2.37 6.54 21.76
C ILE A 71 2.90 7.80 21.07
N SER A 72 3.21 8.85 21.84
CA SER A 72 3.78 10.08 21.30
C SER A 72 5.14 9.82 20.64
N GLN A 73 6.04 9.11 21.32
CA GLN A 73 7.36 8.75 20.76
C GLN A 73 7.24 7.95 19.48
N LEU A 74 6.42 6.88 19.48
CA LEU A 74 6.21 6.05 18.29
C LEU A 74 5.61 6.83 17.11
N ARG A 75 4.75 7.81 17.41
CA ARG A 75 4.20 8.70 16.38
C ARG A 75 5.28 9.60 15.80
N ASP A 76 6.13 10.19 16.64
CA ASP A 76 7.20 11.06 16.19
C ASP A 76 8.23 10.29 15.34
N GLU A 77 8.52 9.04 15.69
CA GLU A 77 9.34 8.15 14.87
C GLU A 77 8.69 7.86 13.51
N LEU A 78 7.37 7.63 13.48
CA LEU A 78 6.63 7.41 12.25
C LEU A 78 6.63 8.66 11.36
N ASP A 79 6.34 9.83 11.93
CA ASP A 79 6.35 11.12 11.22
C ASP A 79 7.75 11.40 10.64
N MET A 80 8.81 11.09 11.38
CA MET A 80 10.20 11.20 10.91
C MET A 80 10.49 10.21 9.76
N ALA A 81 10.05 8.97 9.88
CA ALA A 81 10.24 7.97 8.82
C ALA A 81 9.48 8.32 7.54
N GLU A 82 8.24 8.85 7.67
CA GLU A 82 7.46 9.37 6.54
C GLU A 82 8.18 10.56 5.87
N ALA A 83 8.72 11.49 6.66
CA ALA A 83 9.49 12.62 6.13
C ALA A 83 10.79 12.18 5.42
N HIS A 84 11.50 11.18 5.94
CA HIS A 84 12.67 10.61 5.27
C HIS A 84 12.30 9.94 3.95
N LYS A 85 11.20 9.18 3.93
CA LYS A 85 10.67 8.56 2.70
C LYS A 85 10.36 9.60 1.63
N GLU A 86 9.73 10.71 2.00
CA GLU A 86 9.43 11.81 1.07
C GLU A 86 10.73 12.45 0.50
N LYS A 87 11.74 12.68 1.36
CA LYS A 87 13.04 13.18 0.92
C LYS A 87 13.73 12.22 -0.05
N CYS A 88 13.73 10.93 0.25
CA CYS A 88 14.31 9.92 -0.63
C CYS A 88 13.58 9.90 -1.99
N GLN A 89 12.25 9.97 -1.97
CA GLN A 89 11.44 9.99 -3.18
C GLN A 89 11.73 11.23 -4.05
N ALA A 90 11.82 12.41 -3.41
CA ALA A 90 12.18 13.65 -4.11
C ALA A 90 13.57 13.56 -4.75
N ARG A 91 14.55 12.99 -4.02
CA ARG A 91 15.90 12.80 -4.53
C ARG A 91 15.97 11.80 -5.68
N MET A 92 15.19 10.72 -5.62
CA MET A 92 15.07 9.77 -6.73
C MET A 92 14.51 10.46 -7.98
N LEU A 93 13.47 11.27 -7.82
CA LEU A 93 12.89 12.02 -8.94
C LEU A 93 13.91 12.98 -9.57
N GLU A 94 14.60 13.78 -8.77
CA GLU A 94 15.66 14.70 -9.23
C GLU A 94 16.75 13.98 -10.04
N ILE A 95 17.19 12.80 -9.59
CA ILE A 95 18.16 11.98 -10.30
C ILE A 95 17.60 11.50 -11.63
N CYS A 96 16.34 10.98 -11.63
CA CYS A 96 15.72 10.50 -12.86
C CYS A 96 15.47 11.63 -13.88
N GLU A 97 15.07 12.82 -13.43
CA GLU A 97 14.88 13.97 -14.31
C GLU A 97 16.20 14.45 -14.95
N ARG A 98 17.31 14.32 -14.23
CA ARG A 98 18.63 14.74 -14.71
C ARG A 98 19.28 13.69 -15.62
N GLU A 99 19.24 12.41 -15.21
CA GLU A 99 20.03 11.35 -15.86
C GLU A 99 19.20 10.53 -16.88
N PHE A 100 17.87 10.43 -16.67
CA PHE A 100 16.97 9.55 -17.44
C PHE A 100 15.65 10.23 -17.83
N PRO A 101 15.69 11.48 -18.38
CA PRO A 101 14.47 12.25 -18.65
C PRO A 101 13.56 11.60 -19.69
N GLU A 102 14.12 10.96 -20.71
CA GLU A 102 13.34 10.33 -21.78
C GLU A 102 12.65 9.04 -21.30
N GLU A 103 13.35 8.22 -20.53
CA GLU A 103 12.81 7.00 -19.95
C GLU A 103 11.70 7.33 -18.96
N LEU A 104 11.92 8.37 -18.14
CA LEU A 104 10.91 8.86 -17.20
C LEU A 104 9.63 9.28 -17.93
N LYS A 105 9.75 10.07 -19.00
CA LYS A 105 8.61 10.50 -19.82
C LYS A 105 7.90 9.31 -20.48
N ARG A 106 8.66 8.37 -21.07
CA ARG A 106 8.09 7.18 -21.72
C ARG A 106 7.29 6.32 -20.76
N LEU A 107 7.78 6.13 -19.53
CA LEU A 107 7.04 5.38 -18.51
C LEU A 107 5.76 6.11 -18.08
N GLN A 108 5.78 7.43 -17.98
CA GLN A 108 4.61 8.23 -17.60
C GLN A 108 3.51 8.30 -18.68
N ILE A 109 3.79 7.94 -19.92
CA ILE A 109 2.76 7.80 -20.97
C ILE A 109 1.84 6.60 -20.64
N ILE A 110 2.35 5.60 -19.94
CA ILE A 110 1.56 4.42 -19.58
C ILE A 110 0.53 4.81 -18.51
N PRO A 111 -0.78 4.62 -18.76
CA PRO A 111 -1.80 4.91 -17.76
C PRO A 111 -1.49 4.18 -16.45
N GLY A 112 -1.68 4.88 -15.32
CA GLY A 112 -1.43 4.32 -13.99
C GLY A 112 0.03 4.43 -13.52
N ILE A 113 0.98 4.75 -14.39
CA ILE A 113 2.37 5.02 -14.02
C ILE A 113 2.58 6.53 -13.91
N LYS A 114 2.73 7.01 -12.68
CA LYS A 114 3.08 8.40 -12.37
C LYS A 114 4.52 8.48 -11.88
N GLU A 115 4.99 9.68 -11.58
CA GLU A 115 6.36 9.97 -11.16
C GLU A 115 6.95 8.97 -10.16
N ARG A 116 6.23 8.70 -9.06
CA ARG A 116 6.68 7.77 -8.02
C ARG A 116 6.86 6.33 -8.53
N ALA A 117 5.95 5.86 -9.35
CA ALA A 117 6.06 4.53 -9.93
C ALA A 117 7.17 4.48 -10.99
N ALA A 118 7.25 5.49 -11.86
CA ALA A 118 8.27 5.57 -12.90
C ALA A 118 9.69 5.61 -12.31
N THR A 119 9.93 6.44 -11.29
CA THR A 119 11.23 6.49 -10.59
C THR A 119 11.57 5.16 -9.91
N SER A 120 10.59 4.49 -9.30
CA SER A 120 10.80 3.17 -8.70
C SER A 120 11.13 2.11 -9.76
N LEU A 121 10.45 2.14 -10.91
CA LEU A 121 10.73 1.22 -12.01
C LEU A 121 12.15 1.43 -12.56
N ILE A 122 12.57 2.68 -12.80
CA ILE A 122 13.93 2.99 -13.24
C ILE A 122 14.97 2.52 -12.22
N ALA A 123 14.72 2.73 -10.92
CA ALA A 123 15.63 2.32 -9.87
C ALA A 123 15.82 0.80 -9.79
N GLU A 124 14.75 0.02 -10.03
CA GLU A 124 14.78 -1.45 -9.92
C GLU A 124 15.30 -2.12 -11.20
N ILE A 125 14.87 -1.67 -12.37
CA ILE A 125 15.18 -2.31 -13.67
C ILE A 125 16.46 -1.72 -14.26
N GLY A 126 16.72 -0.44 -14.02
CA GLY A 126 17.69 0.36 -14.79
C GLY A 126 17.11 0.78 -16.15
N THR A 127 17.95 1.40 -16.98
CA THR A 127 17.57 1.89 -18.32
C THR A 127 18.16 1.04 -19.44
N ASP A 128 19.15 0.21 -19.14
CA ASP A 128 19.79 -0.70 -20.11
C ASP A 128 18.94 -1.97 -20.27
N MET A 129 18.10 -1.99 -21.29
CA MET A 129 17.23 -3.13 -21.61
C MET A 129 17.99 -4.29 -22.27
N ASN A 130 19.24 -4.12 -22.72
CA ASN A 130 20.05 -5.20 -23.27
C ASN A 130 20.40 -6.28 -22.24
N LYS A 131 20.23 -5.98 -20.95
CA LYS A 131 20.37 -6.97 -19.85
C LYS A 131 19.31 -8.06 -19.87
N PHE A 132 18.23 -7.84 -20.59
CA PHE A 132 17.13 -8.79 -20.73
C PHE A 132 17.04 -9.23 -22.20
N GLU A 133 17.32 -10.50 -22.47
CA GLU A 133 17.26 -11.05 -23.84
C GLU A 133 15.88 -10.96 -24.47
N THR A 134 14.84 -11.04 -23.64
CA THR A 134 13.44 -10.98 -24.06
C THR A 134 12.56 -10.32 -23.00
N ASP A 135 11.36 -9.87 -23.40
CA ASP A 135 10.30 -9.40 -22.53
C ASP A 135 9.89 -10.47 -21.48
N ASN A 136 9.87 -11.74 -21.88
CA ASN A 136 9.61 -12.88 -21.01
C ASN A 136 10.70 -13.03 -19.93
N HIS A 137 11.94 -12.70 -20.24
CA HIS A 137 13.03 -12.70 -19.25
C HIS A 137 12.79 -11.63 -18.18
N LEU A 138 12.45 -10.41 -18.59
CA LEU A 138 12.09 -9.32 -17.67
C LEU A 138 10.86 -9.69 -16.82
N ALA A 139 9.81 -10.25 -17.43
CA ALA A 139 8.61 -10.67 -16.72
C ALA A 139 8.90 -11.78 -15.69
N SER A 140 9.77 -12.72 -16.02
CA SER A 140 10.20 -13.76 -15.09
C SER A 140 11.04 -13.19 -13.94
N TRP A 141 11.99 -12.31 -14.25
CA TRP A 141 12.85 -11.66 -13.26
C TRP A 141 12.05 -10.76 -12.31
N SER A 142 11.00 -10.11 -12.81
CA SER A 142 10.09 -9.29 -11.99
C SER A 142 9.15 -10.13 -11.10
N GLY A 143 9.09 -11.44 -11.28
CA GLY A 143 8.19 -12.32 -10.54
C GLY A 143 6.72 -12.21 -10.98
N LEU A 144 6.47 -11.75 -12.21
CA LEU A 144 5.10 -11.63 -12.76
C LEU A 144 4.69 -12.81 -13.63
N LYS A 145 5.65 -13.68 -13.98
CA LYS A 145 5.37 -14.85 -14.80
C LYS A 145 4.68 -15.93 -13.98
N PRO A 146 3.50 -16.43 -14.41
CA PRO A 146 2.87 -17.56 -13.75
C PRO A 146 3.70 -18.84 -13.95
N ARG A 147 3.81 -19.65 -12.92
CA ARG A 147 4.32 -21.03 -13.04
C ARG A 147 3.25 -21.85 -13.70
N ASN A 148 3.46 -22.23 -14.94
CA ASN A 148 2.61 -23.20 -15.63
C ASN A 148 3.05 -24.63 -15.27
N ASP A 149 2.91 -25.00 -14.00
CA ASP A 149 3.16 -26.38 -13.57
C ASP A 149 1.93 -27.23 -13.93
N GLU A 150 1.93 -27.75 -15.14
CA GLU A 150 0.95 -28.72 -15.58
C GLU A 150 1.59 -30.10 -15.66
N SER A 151 0.92 -31.12 -15.11
CA SER A 151 1.27 -32.51 -15.28
C SER A 151 -0.02 -33.28 -15.55
N ASN A 152 -0.03 -34.00 -16.66
CA ASN A 152 -1.16 -34.85 -17.08
C ASN A 152 -2.50 -34.07 -17.16
N LYS A 153 -2.48 -32.89 -17.80
CA LYS A 153 -3.63 -31.95 -17.95
C LYS A 153 -4.21 -31.43 -16.64
N LYS A 154 -3.50 -31.61 -15.52
CA LYS A 154 -3.89 -31.03 -14.24
C LYS A 154 -2.91 -29.90 -13.87
N ILE A 155 -3.45 -28.70 -13.63
CA ILE A 155 -2.68 -27.55 -13.15
C ILE A 155 -2.31 -27.82 -11.69
N LYS A 156 -1.02 -27.99 -11.40
CA LYS A 156 -0.50 -28.22 -10.04
C LYS A 156 -0.34 -26.92 -9.25
N SER A 157 0.06 -25.85 -9.91
CA SER A 157 0.24 -24.55 -9.27
C SER A 157 -0.05 -23.42 -10.25
N ARG A 158 -0.75 -22.37 -9.75
CA ARG A 158 -0.94 -21.08 -10.42
C ARG A 158 -0.13 -19.97 -9.77
N SER A 159 0.80 -20.32 -8.87
CA SER A 159 1.65 -19.33 -8.21
C SER A 159 2.55 -18.63 -9.22
N ILE A 160 2.86 -17.37 -8.98
CA ILE A 160 3.86 -16.61 -9.73
C ILE A 160 5.28 -17.06 -9.35
N THR A 161 6.25 -16.81 -10.22
CA THR A 161 7.67 -17.05 -9.93
C THR A 161 8.17 -16.13 -8.83
N HIS A 162 9.18 -16.56 -8.08
CA HIS A 162 9.91 -15.66 -7.20
C HIS A 162 10.76 -14.71 -8.04
N GLY A 163 10.66 -13.42 -7.78
CA GLY A 163 11.38 -12.38 -8.50
C GLY A 163 11.62 -11.15 -7.63
N ASN A 164 11.90 -10.02 -8.25
CA ASN A 164 12.05 -8.76 -7.53
C ASN A 164 10.73 -8.31 -6.91
N VAL A 165 10.64 -8.43 -5.58
CA VAL A 165 9.41 -8.15 -4.81
C VAL A 165 8.99 -6.68 -4.91
N TYR A 166 9.96 -5.75 -4.96
CA TYR A 166 9.68 -4.31 -5.05
C TYR A 166 9.12 -3.94 -6.42
N LEU A 167 9.73 -4.46 -7.48
CA LEU A 167 9.26 -4.27 -8.84
C LEU A 167 7.87 -4.87 -9.04
N CYS A 168 7.67 -6.13 -8.62
CA CYS A 168 6.40 -6.82 -8.69
C CYS A 168 5.28 -6.02 -8.02
N LYS A 169 5.52 -5.55 -6.79
CA LYS A 169 4.58 -4.73 -6.04
C LYS A 169 4.23 -3.43 -6.76
N THR A 170 5.23 -2.70 -7.25
CA THR A 170 5.03 -1.44 -7.98
C THR A 170 4.17 -1.66 -9.24
N ILE A 171 4.47 -2.70 -10.02
CA ILE A 171 3.71 -3.00 -11.25
C ILE A 171 2.26 -3.41 -10.92
N ILE A 172 2.05 -4.22 -9.88
CA ILE A 172 0.70 -4.59 -9.43
C ILE A 172 -0.09 -3.37 -9.00
N GLU A 173 0.49 -2.44 -8.25
CA GLU A 173 -0.16 -1.19 -7.83
C GLU A 173 -0.55 -0.33 -9.05
N CYS A 174 0.33 -0.23 -10.07
CA CYS A 174 0.04 0.43 -11.33
C CYS A 174 -1.12 -0.24 -12.09
N ALA A 175 -1.11 -1.58 -12.17
CA ALA A 175 -2.17 -2.35 -12.82
C ALA A 175 -3.53 -2.14 -12.15
N TRP A 176 -3.56 -2.09 -10.82
CA TRP A 176 -4.76 -1.73 -10.05
C TRP A 176 -5.23 -0.29 -10.32
N ALA A 177 -4.32 0.65 -10.50
CA ALA A 177 -4.67 2.02 -10.87
C ALA A 177 -5.30 2.08 -12.27
N ILE A 178 -4.71 1.36 -13.23
CA ILE A 178 -5.21 1.27 -14.60
C ILE A 178 -6.61 0.65 -14.64
N SER A 179 -6.84 -0.45 -13.92
CA SER A 179 -8.13 -1.15 -13.91
C SER A 179 -9.31 -0.29 -13.42
N ARG A 180 -9.01 0.77 -12.67
CA ARG A 180 -10.00 1.73 -12.15
C ARG A 180 -10.14 2.99 -13.02
N THR A 181 -9.28 3.16 -14.01
CA THR A 181 -9.31 4.30 -14.93
C THR A 181 -10.36 4.01 -15.99
N LYS A 182 -11.38 4.86 -16.07
CA LYS A 182 -12.40 4.78 -17.12
C LYS A 182 -11.80 5.17 -18.47
N ASP A 183 -12.33 4.61 -19.57
CA ASP A 183 -12.00 4.96 -20.95
C ASP A 183 -10.54 4.72 -21.35
N CYS A 184 -9.86 3.74 -20.73
CA CYS A 184 -8.58 3.27 -21.23
C CYS A 184 -8.71 1.87 -21.86
N PHE A 185 -7.79 1.55 -22.80
CA PHE A 185 -7.77 0.25 -23.50
C PHE A 185 -7.84 -0.93 -22.53
N PHE A 186 -7.16 -0.84 -21.40
CA PHE A 186 -7.11 -1.90 -20.40
C PHE A 186 -8.40 -2.04 -19.58
N SER A 187 -9.22 -0.98 -19.46
CA SER A 187 -10.51 -1.04 -18.76
C SER A 187 -11.60 -1.70 -19.61
N GLN A 188 -11.49 -1.60 -20.94
CA GLN A 188 -12.46 -2.16 -21.89
C GLN A 188 -12.21 -3.62 -22.22
N SER A 189 -10.99 -4.10 -22.06
CA SER A 189 -10.58 -5.41 -22.57
C SER A 189 -11.07 -6.59 -21.75
N GLY A 190 -11.89 -6.45 -20.72
CA GLY A 190 -12.47 -7.58 -19.95
C GLY A 190 -11.48 -8.69 -19.49
N VAL A 191 -10.20 -8.53 -19.82
CA VAL A 191 -9.12 -9.49 -19.66
C VAL A 191 -8.69 -9.64 -18.20
N TRP A 192 -9.17 -8.75 -17.33
CA TRP A 192 -8.89 -8.80 -15.90
C TRP A 192 -10.11 -9.25 -15.08
N SER A 193 -10.63 -10.42 -15.36
CA SER A 193 -11.20 -11.26 -14.31
C SER A 193 -10.02 -11.89 -13.55
N GLY A 194 -9.28 -11.07 -12.85
CA GLY A 194 -8.21 -11.54 -11.97
C GLY A 194 -8.76 -12.46 -10.92
N PRO A 195 -8.02 -13.51 -10.53
CA PRO A 195 -8.45 -14.37 -9.44
C PRO A 195 -8.68 -13.49 -8.21
N ALA A 196 -9.86 -13.63 -7.62
CA ALA A 196 -10.14 -13.07 -6.31
C ALA A 196 -8.95 -13.40 -5.41
N VAL A 197 -8.31 -12.39 -4.84
CA VAL A 197 -7.33 -12.57 -3.78
C VAL A 197 -8.12 -13.07 -2.57
N ALA A 198 -8.42 -14.39 -2.58
CA ALA A 198 -8.93 -15.09 -1.44
C ALA A 198 -7.78 -15.21 -0.44
N GLY A 199 -7.88 -14.49 0.68
CA GLY A 199 -7.28 -14.87 1.93
C GLY A 199 -5.76 -14.77 2.02
N MET A 200 -5.23 -13.62 2.33
CA MET A 200 -4.10 -13.54 3.25
C MET A 200 -4.65 -13.09 4.61
N GLY A 201 -5.25 -14.03 5.31
CA GLY A 201 -5.57 -13.99 6.71
C GLY A 201 -5.17 -15.33 7.30
N GLN A 202 -4.03 -15.39 7.91
CA GLN A 202 -3.68 -16.04 9.18
C GLN A 202 -2.24 -15.68 9.52
#